data_da1ef3b100ecaa7c7195027e0db1c53d
#
_entry.id   da1ef3b100ecaa7c7195027e0db1c53d
#
_cell.length_a   1.000
_cell.length_b   1.000
_cell.length_c   1.000
_cell.angle_alpha   90.00
_cell.angle_beta   90.00
_cell.angle_gamma   90.00
#
_symmetry.space_group_name_H-M   'P 1'
#
loop_
_entity.id
_entity.type
_entity.pdbx_description
1 polymer ?
#
loop_
_entity_poly.entity_id
_entity_poly.type
_entity_poly.pdbx_seq_one_letter_code
_entity_poly.pdbx_strand_id
1 'polypeptide(L)'
;MAKKITVVVDALTERHKKQIEQIAARYGYTVTFFQSNREAIPHLSDSEIVYGFGKKLAEAATGARWFCSSSAGVDSYRDTPVYQRKDILFSNSSGAYGVTIAEHIVMVTLDLLRRQMDYRQIVQEKRWVRNLPIRSIMGSRVTILGTGDLGRLAASRLRGFVPERITGINRSGVCDDPAFDFICPQTEVDRLLPETDILIMCLPGTSETDRFMDARRLSMLPTHAVLVNVGRGNAVDQRALAELLETDQLAGASLDVFEQEPIPQDDPIWTCKNLLITPHIAGNMTLDYTVDHGTDLFCEDLENYCTGRPLRRLVDCARGY
;
A
#
# COMPACT_ATOMS: atom_id res chain seq x y z
N MET A 1 -18.59 7.18 32.62
CA MET A 1 -18.00 5.88 32.24
C MET A 1 -16.49 6.03 32.24
N ALA A 2 -15.75 5.01 32.63
CA ALA A 2 -14.29 5.06 32.52
C ALA A 2 -13.91 5.16 31.04
N LYS A 3 -13.03 6.10 30.71
CA LYS A 3 -12.50 6.27 29.35
C LYS A 3 -11.55 5.10 29.06
N LYS A 4 -11.85 4.28 28.08
CA LYS A 4 -11.09 3.06 27.78
C LYS A 4 -10.61 3.03 26.35
N ILE A 5 -9.35 2.64 26.18
CA ILE A 5 -8.70 2.37 24.89
C ILE A 5 -8.44 0.86 24.81
N THR A 6 -8.89 0.23 23.74
CA THR A 6 -8.52 -1.15 23.40
C THR A 6 -7.53 -1.14 22.25
N VAL A 7 -6.40 -1.80 22.43
CA VAL A 7 -5.31 -1.91 21.44
C VAL A 7 -5.12 -3.37 21.06
N VAL A 8 -5.17 -3.64 19.76
CA VAL A 8 -5.00 -4.99 19.18
C VAL A 8 -4.01 -4.91 18.02
N VAL A 9 -2.74 -4.73 18.37
CA VAL A 9 -1.60 -4.68 17.44
C VAL A 9 -0.50 -5.54 18.05
N ASP A 10 -0.29 -6.71 17.47
CA ASP A 10 0.61 -7.75 18.00
C ASP A 10 2.10 -7.40 17.89
N ALA A 11 2.47 -6.53 16.95
CA ALA A 11 3.86 -6.09 16.77
C ALA A 11 4.36 -5.09 17.83
N LEU A 12 3.50 -4.61 18.75
CA LEU A 12 3.89 -3.62 19.74
C LEU A 12 4.84 -4.19 20.80
N THR A 13 5.99 -3.54 20.96
CA THR A 13 6.93 -3.82 22.05
C THR A 13 6.48 -3.13 23.36
N GLU A 14 7.09 -3.49 24.49
CA GLU A 14 6.83 -2.82 25.77
C GLU A 14 7.12 -1.32 25.75
N ARG A 15 8.04 -0.85 24.91
CA ARG A 15 8.30 0.59 24.70
C ARG A 15 7.07 1.29 24.12
N HIS A 16 6.48 0.70 23.08
CA HIS A 16 5.28 1.24 22.42
C HIS A 16 4.08 1.26 23.35
N LYS A 17 3.86 0.16 24.10
CA LYS A 17 2.78 0.09 25.09
C LYS A 17 2.89 1.18 26.13
N LYS A 18 4.09 1.37 26.71
CA LYS A 18 4.35 2.44 27.67
C LYS A 18 4.11 3.84 27.09
N GLN A 19 4.50 4.07 25.83
CA GLN A 19 4.25 5.36 25.15
C GLN A 19 2.74 5.64 25.05
N ILE A 20 1.96 4.66 24.61
CA ILE A 20 0.49 4.78 24.52
C ILE A 20 -0.12 5.00 25.91
N GLU A 21 0.27 4.21 26.91
CA GLU A 21 -0.22 4.35 28.29
C GLU A 21 0.09 5.71 28.89
N GLN A 22 1.29 6.25 28.69
CA GLN A 22 1.68 7.56 29.20
C GLN A 22 0.82 8.68 28.63
N ILE A 23 0.50 8.63 27.35
CA ILE A 23 -0.37 9.61 26.72
C ILE A 23 -1.80 9.44 27.22
N ALA A 24 -2.33 8.21 27.21
CA ALA A 24 -3.66 7.88 27.65
C ALA A 24 -3.93 8.34 29.11
N ALA A 25 -2.98 8.07 30.02
CA ALA A 25 -3.08 8.43 31.42
C ALA A 25 -3.19 9.93 31.65
N ARG A 26 -2.50 10.77 30.84
CA ARG A 26 -2.61 12.25 30.93
C ARG A 26 -4.03 12.76 30.73
N TYR A 27 -4.86 12.01 30.02
CA TYR A 27 -6.24 12.38 29.68
C TYR A 27 -7.29 11.50 30.37
N GLY A 28 -6.86 10.69 31.36
CA GLY A 28 -7.75 9.87 32.20
C GLY A 28 -8.27 8.62 31.48
N TYR A 29 -7.58 8.12 30.45
CA TYR A 29 -7.88 6.86 29.80
C TYR A 29 -7.11 5.69 30.43
N THR A 30 -7.75 4.53 30.49
CA THR A 30 -7.09 3.23 30.74
C THR A 30 -6.90 2.50 29.43
N VAL A 31 -5.77 1.82 29.25
CA VAL A 31 -5.44 1.06 28.04
C VAL A 31 -5.45 -0.43 28.37
N THR A 32 -6.03 -1.22 27.46
CA THR A 32 -5.95 -2.67 27.52
C THR A 32 -5.40 -3.18 26.19
N PHE A 33 -4.34 -3.98 26.25
CA PHE A 33 -3.70 -4.59 25.09
C PHE A 33 -4.14 -6.03 24.97
N PHE A 34 -4.45 -6.47 23.73
CA PHE A 34 -4.79 -7.83 23.40
C PHE A 34 -3.88 -8.35 22.29
N GLN A 35 -3.59 -9.64 22.30
CA GLN A 35 -2.75 -10.28 21.30
C GLN A 35 -3.52 -10.64 20.00
N SER A 36 -4.84 -10.72 20.08
CA SER A 36 -5.67 -11.07 18.93
C SER A 36 -7.06 -10.42 18.98
N ASN A 37 -7.66 -10.27 17.79
CA ASN A 37 -9.05 -9.81 17.68
C ASN A 37 -10.02 -10.72 18.45
N ARG A 38 -9.76 -12.05 18.46
CA ARG A 38 -10.60 -13.01 19.16
C ARG A 38 -10.68 -12.73 20.66
N GLU A 39 -9.56 -12.36 21.27
CA GLU A 39 -9.49 -11.99 22.68
C GLU A 39 -10.14 -10.63 22.94
N ALA A 40 -9.93 -9.66 22.06
CA ALA A 40 -10.39 -8.28 22.25
C ALA A 40 -11.91 -8.11 22.09
N ILE A 41 -12.51 -8.77 21.10
CA ILE A 41 -13.91 -8.58 20.71
C ILE A 41 -14.89 -8.65 21.89
N PRO A 42 -14.82 -9.61 22.84
CA PRO A 42 -15.72 -9.65 23.98
C PRO A 42 -15.63 -8.44 24.94
N HIS A 43 -14.57 -7.64 24.81
CA HIS A 43 -14.25 -6.51 25.72
C HIS A 43 -14.42 -5.13 25.05
N LEU A 44 -15.01 -5.06 23.85
CA LEU A 44 -15.14 -3.80 23.11
C LEU A 44 -16.32 -2.93 23.52
N SER A 45 -17.31 -3.49 24.22
CA SER A 45 -18.59 -2.81 24.52
C SER A 45 -18.45 -1.50 25.28
N ASP A 46 -17.39 -1.33 26.06
CA ASP A 46 -17.09 -0.17 26.89
C ASP A 46 -15.86 0.64 26.38
N SER A 47 -15.32 0.26 25.19
CA SER A 47 -14.16 0.92 24.60
C SER A 47 -14.57 2.16 23.82
N GLU A 48 -14.07 3.32 24.22
CA GLU A 48 -14.28 4.59 23.50
C GLU A 48 -13.37 4.69 22.27
N ILE A 49 -12.14 4.15 22.38
CA ILE A 49 -11.14 4.15 21.31
C ILE A 49 -10.70 2.71 21.06
N VAL A 50 -10.65 2.31 19.79
CA VAL A 50 -10.13 1.01 19.36
C VAL A 50 -9.02 1.23 18.35
N TYR A 51 -7.82 0.70 18.65
CA TYR A 51 -6.67 0.70 17.72
C TYR A 51 -6.32 -0.74 17.35
N GLY A 52 -6.43 -1.09 16.07
CA GLY A 52 -6.16 -2.43 15.61
C GLY A 52 -6.55 -2.65 14.14
N PHE A 53 -6.51 -3.89 13.69
CA PHE A 53 -6.77 -4.25 12.30
C PHE A 53 -7.81 -5.36 12.17
N GLY A 54 -8.61 -5.24 11.10
CA GLY A 54 -9.48 -6.31 10.60
C GLY A 54 -10.97 -6.02 10.69
N LYS A 55 -11.70 -6.53 9.70
CA LYS A 55 -13.14 -6.33 9.52
C LYS A 55 -13.94 -6.74 10.75
N LYS A 56 -13.67 -7.93 11.32
CA LYS A 56 -14.38 -8.43 12.51
C LYS A 56 -14.21 -7.55 13.74
N LEU A 57 -13.03 -6.95 13.93
CA LEU A 57 -12.79 -6.00 15.02
C LEU A 57 -13.62 -4.73 14.82
N ALA A 58 -13.65 -4.20 13.60
CA ALA A 58 -14.43 -3.02 13.24
C ALA A 58 -15.95 -3.27 13.35
N GLU A 59 -16.43 -4.44 12.96
CA GLU A 59 -17.84 -4.84 13.12
C GLU A 59 -18.27 -4.89 14.58
N ALA A 60 -17.36 -5.33 15.47
CA ALA A 60 -17.62 -5.46 16.90
C ALA A 60 -17.47 -4.12 17.66
N ALA A 61 -16.78 -3.14 17.10
CA ALA A 61 -16.48 -1.85 17.73
C ALA A 61 -17.67 -0.86 17.69
N THR A 62 -18.89 -1.33 17.92
CA THR A 62 -20.13 -0.57 17.78
C THR A 62 -20.30 0.55 18.80
N GLY A 63 -19.65 0.45 19.96
CA GLY A 63 -19.63 1.44 21.03
C GLY A 63 -18.51 2.49 20.90
N ALA A 64 -17.56 2.27 20.00
CA ALA A 64 -16.42 3.16 19.83
C ALA A 64 -16.84 4.53 19.25
N ARG A 65 -16.18 5.58 19.74
CA ARG A 65 -16.23 6.92 19.15
C ARG A 65 -15.11 7.16 18.14
N TRP A 66 -14.02 6.43 18.30
CA TRP A 66 -12.90 6.46 17.38
C TRP A 66 -12.35 5.06 17.16
N PHE A 67 -12.29 4.65 15.91
CA PHE A 67 -11.60 3.45 15.45
C PHE A 67 -10.39 3.87 14.61
N CYS A 68 -9.20 3.45 15.02
CA CYS A 68 -7.96 3.64 14.29
C CYS A 68 -7.51 2.31 13.70
N SER A 69 -7.46 2.20 12.37
CA SER A 69 -6.87 1.04 11.73
C SER A 69 -5.34 1.10 11.80
N SER A 70 -4.70 0.01 12.24
CA SER A 70 -3.24 -0.13 12.15
C SER A 70 -2.73 -0.38 10.73
N SER A 71 -3.64 -0.52 9.74
CA SER A 71 -3.33 -0.59 8.31
C SER A 71 -3.56 0.77 7.63
N ALA A 72 -2.89 1.01 6.52
CA ALA A 72 -3.15 2.17 5.66
C ALA A 72 -4.38 1.95 4.75
N GLY A 73 -4.62 0.73 4.26
CA GLY A 73 -5.77 0.38 3.43
C GLY A 73 -7.07 0.32 4.23
N VAL A 74 -8.16 0.83 3.65
CA VAL A 74 -9.47 0.92 4.33
C VAL A 74 -10.61 0.28 3.56
N ASP A 75 -10.36 -0.23 2.38
CA ASP A 75 -11.35 -0.81 1.47
C ASP A 75 -12.10 -2.02 2.07
N SER A 76 -11.46 -2.82 2.90
CA SER A 76 -12.06 -3.96 3.59
C SER A 76 -13.09 -3.58 4.68
N TYR A 77 -13.16 -2.31 5.05
CA TYR A 77 -14.05 -1.83 6.11
C TYR A 77 -15.38 -1.27 5.60
N ARG A 78 -15.61 -1.16 4.28
CA ARG A 78 -16.77 -0.47 3.68
C ARG A 78 -18.13 -0.90 4.22
N ASP A 79 -18.29 -2.19 4.55
CA ASP A 79 -19.54 -2.76 5.05
C ASP A 79 -19.63 -2.78 6.59
N THR A 80 -18.72 -2.07 7.27
CA THR A 80 -18.67 -2.06 8.74
C THR A 80 -19.30 -0.81 9.33
N PRO A 81 -19.77 -0.85 10.60
CA PRO A 81 -20.29 0.33 11.29
C PRO A 81 -19.28 1.48 11.36
N VAL A 82 -17.97 1.19 11.49
CA VAL A 82 -16.93 2.23 11.58
C VAL A 82 -16.79 3.04 10.29
N TYR A 83 -17.16 2.46 9.16
CA TYR A 83 -17.11 3.14 7.87
C TYR A 83 -18.42 3.83 7.53
N GLN A 84 -19.56 3.26 7.94
CA GLN A 84 -20.90 3.75 7.55
C GLN A 84 -21.46 4.80 8.50
N ARG A 85 -21.12 4.73 9.80
CA ARG A 85 -21.64 5.64 10.82
C ARG A 85 -20.89 6.94 10.87
N LYS A 86 -21.60 8.06 10.89
CA LYS A 86 -21.02 9.40 10.97
C LYS A 86 -20.60 9.83 12.38
N ASP A 87 -21.05 9.12 13.40
CA ASP A 87 -20.74 9.37 14.80
C ASP A 87 -19.49 8.64 15.30
N ILE A 88 -18.87 7.83 14.45
CA ILE A 88 -17.57 7.18 14.70
C ILE A 88 -16.52 7.89 13.85
N LEU A 89 -15.45 8.36 14.49
CA LEU A 89 -14.26 8.80 13.77
C LEU A 89 -13.50 7.57 13.29
N PHE A 90 -13.21 7.49 12.00
CA PHE A 90 -12.41 6.42 11.42
C PHE A 90 -11.09 6.99 10.89
N SER A 91 -9.97 6.52 11.42
CA SER A 91 -8.63 6.88 10.95
C SER A 91 -7.82 5.64 10.60
N ASN A 92 -6.72 5.83 9.88
CA ASN A 92 -5.83 4.77 9.46
C ASN A 92 -4.35 5.10 9.75
N SER A 93 -3.44 4.18 9.43
CA SER A 93 -1.99 4.36 9.61
C SER A 93 -1.29 4.77 8.30
N SER A 94 -1.92 5.62 7.47
CA SER A 94 -1.27 6.18 6.29
C SER A 94 0.01 6.92 6.69
N GLY A 95 1.12 6.65 5.98
CA GLY A 95 2.46 7.14 6.27
C GLY A 95 3.35 6.11 6.98
N ALA A 96 2.80 5.13 7.71
CA ALA A 96 3.62 4.16 8.45
C ALA A 96 4.42 3.21 7.54
N TYR A 97 3.88 2.85 6.39
CA TYR A 97 4.39 1.77 5.53
C TYR A 97 5.27 2.26 4.36
N GLY A 98 5.40 3.56 4.19
CA GLY A 98 6.01 4.14 3.00
C GLY A 98 7.46 3.71 2.77
N VAL A 99 8.25 3.53 3.84
CA VAL A 99 9.66 3.10 3.73
C VAL A 99 9.77 1.68 3.17
N THR A 100 9.07 0.72 3.78
CA THR A 100 9.12 -0.70 3.37
C THR A 100 8.62 -0.87 1.94
N ILE A 101 7.49 -0.23 1.61
CA ILE A 101 6.89 -0.34 0.27
C ILE A 101 7.79 0.31 -0.79
N ALA A 102 8.38 1.46 -0.51
CA ALA A 102 9.26 2.12 -1.47
C ALA A 102 10.55 1.33 -1.73
N GLU A 103 11.10 0.66 -0.72
CA GLU A 103 12.23 -0.26 -0.89
C GLU A 103 11.83 -1.52 -1.67
N HIS A 104 10.65 -2.07 -1.40
CA HIS A 104 10.09 -3.17 -2.17
C HIS A 104 9.94 -2.79 -3.66
N ILE A 105 9.38 -1.62 -3.97
CA ILE A 105 9.26 -1.11 -5.36
C ILE A 105 10.62 -1.10 -6.06
N VAL A 106 11.66 -0.56 -5.41
CA VAL A 106 13.01 -0.54 -5.97
C VAL A 106 13.54 -1.95 -6.20
N MET A 107 13.41 -2.82 -5.22
CA MET A 107 13.87 -4.21 -5.28
C MET A 107 13.26 -4.95 -6.48
N VAL A 108 11.91 -4.96 -6.58
CA VAL A 108 11.23 -5.70 -7.66
C VAL A 108 11.43 -5.06 -9.03
N THR A 109 11.58 -3.73 -9.10
CA THR A 109 11.93 -3.04 -10.35
C THR A 109 13.31 -3.48 -10.84
N LEU A 110 14.30 -3.54 -9.96
CA LEU A 110 15.63 -4.04 -10.30
C LEU A 110 15.62 -5.53 -10.67
N ASP A 111 14.87 -6.35 -9.95
CA ASP A 111 14.72 -7.78 -10.26
C ASP A 111 14.18 -7.99 -11.69
N LEU A 112 13.17 -7.23 -12.11
CA LEU A 112 12.62 -7.28 -13.46
C LEU A 112 13.63 -6.79 -14.51
N LEU A 113 14.21 -5.60 -14.34
CA LEU A 113 15.15 -5.01 -15.29
C LEU A 113 16.44 -5.81 -15.42
N ARG A 114 16.89 -6.47 -14.34
CA ARG A 114 18.10 -7.31 -14.31
C ARG A 114 17.82 -8.78 -14.61
N ARG A 115 16.56 -9.14 -14.94
CA ARG A 115 16.16 -10.52 -15.30
C ARG A 115 16.53 -11.54 -14.23
N GLN A 116 16.33 -11.20 -12.96
CA GLN A 116 16.71 -12.09 -11.85
C GLN A 116 15.92 -13.39 -11.85
N MET A 117 14.68 -13.39 -12.33
CA MET A 117 13.86 -14.60 -12.46
C MET A 117 14.50 -15.60 -13.42
N ASP A 118 14.94 -15.14 -14.60
CA ASP A 118 15.62 -15.98 -15.59
C ASP A 118 16.96 -16.51 -15.04
N TYR A 119 17.75 -15.65 -14.41
CA TYR A 119 19.02 -16.08 -13.82
C TYR A 119 18.84 -17.10 -12.69
N ARG A 120 17.81 -16.96 -11.86
CA ARG A 120 17.48 -17.95 -10.82
C ARG A 120 17.17 -19.31 -11.44
N GLN A 121 16.37 -19.35 -12.51
CA GLN A 121 16.07 -20.59 -13.23
C GLN A 121 17.34 -21.20 -13.85
N ILE A 122 18.15 -20.40 -14.55
CA ILE A 122 19.42 -20.84 -15.16
C ILE A 122 20.34 -21.45 -14.12
N VAL A 123 20.43 -20.84 -12.92
CA VAL A 123 21.27 -21.35 -11.81
C VAL A 123 20.69 -22.66 -11.25
N GLN A 124 19.36 -22.78 -11.12
CA GLN A 124 18.71 -24.03 -10.69
C GLN A 124 19.00 -25.18 -11.67
N GLU A 125 19.05 -24.89 -12.98
CA GLU A 125 19.43 -25.81 -14.04
C GLU A 125 20.94 -26.07 -14.10
N LYS A 126 21.74 -25.50 -13.20
CA LYS A 126 23.23 -25.59 -13.15
C LYS A 126 23.90 -25.14 -14.46
N ARG A 127 23.29 -24.17 -15.14
CA ARG A 127 23.81 -23.56 -16.38
C ARG A 127 24.60 -22.28 -16.05
N TRP A 128 25.65 -22.02 -16.84
CA TRP A 128 26.46 -20.81 -16.71
C TRP A 128 26.23 -19.89 -17.92
N VAL A 129 25.25 -19.00 -17.83
CA VAL A 129 24.89 -18.02 -18.87
C VAL A 129 25.16 -16.62 -18.35
N ARG A 130 25.85 -15.77 -19.12
CA ARG A 130 26.31 -14.45 -18.68
C ARG A 130 25.68 -13.27 -19.41
N ASN A 131 25.06 -13.48 -20.57
CA ASN A 131 24.77 -12.40 -21.52
C ASN A 131 23.28 -12.25 -21.81
N LEU A 132 22.41 -12.36 -20.81
CA LEU A 132 21.02 -11.96 -20.98
C LEU A 132 20.94 -10.43 -21.16
N PRO A 133 20.13 -9.92 -22.08
CA PRO A 133 19.94 -8.49 -22.24
C PRO A 133 19.24 -7.92 -20.98
N ILE A 134 19.93 -7.05 -20.29
CA ILE A 134 19.45 -6.36 -19.08
C ILE A 134 19.19 -4.89 -19.35
N ARG A 135 18.41 -4.27 -18.47
CA ARG A 135 18.10 -2.83 -18.52
C ARG A 135 18.42 -2.14 -17.20
N SER A 136 18.32 -0.82 -17.17
CA SER A 136 18.63 0.00 -16.01
C SER A 136 17.51 0.99 -15.75
N ILE A 137 17.35 1.42 -14.49
CA ILE A 137 16.54 2.59 -14.14
C ILE A 137 17.20 3.87 -14.66
N MET A 138 18.55 3.91 -14.74
CA MET A 138 19.26 5.04 -15.31
C MET A 138 18.79 5.31 -16.75
N GLY A 139 18.40 6.55 -17.02
CA GLY A 139 17.90 6.97 -18.31
C GLY A 139 16.49 6.47 -18.67
N SER A 140 15.78 5.78 -17.76
CA SER A 140 14.40 5.33 -17.99
C SER A 140 13.40 6.45 -17.69
N ARG A 141 12.27 6.42 -18.39
CA ARG A 141 11.09 7.25 -18.11
C ARG A 141 10.15 6.49 -17.17
N VAL A 142 10.07 7.00 -15.94
CA VAL A 142 9.27 6.40 -14.88
C VAL A 142 7.93 7.13 -14.77
N THR A 143 6.83 6.39 -14.79
CA THR A 143 5.49 6.91 -14.51
C THR A 143 4.97 6.31 -13.22
N ILE A 144 4.53 7.15 -12.28
CA ILE A 144 3.99 6.73 -10.98
C ILE A 144 2.53 7.14 -10.88
N LEU A 145 1.63 6.16 -10.85
CA LEU A 145 0.20 6.36 -10.63
C LEU A 145 -0.07 6.46 -9.13
N GLY A 146 -0.46 7.65 -8.68
CA GLY A 146 -0.62 8.01 -7.27
C GLY A 146 0.60 8.74 -6.71
N THR A 147 0.44 10.02 -6.39
CA THR A 147 1.47 10.90 -5.81
C THR A 147 1.28 11.14 -4.31
N GLY A 148 0.67 10.19 -3.63
CA GLY A 148 0.54 10.15 -2.17
C GLY A 148 1.86 9.75 -1.50
N ASP A 149 1.79 9.34 -0.23
CA ASP A 149 2.96 8.93 0.55
C ASP A 149 3.84 7.88 -0.17
N LEU A 150 3.24 6.79 -0.65
CA LEU A 150 3.98 5.72 -1.34
C LEU A 150 4.65 6.21 -2.64
N GLY A 151 3.91 6.95 -3.46
CA GLY A 151 4.44 7.44 -4.73
C GLY A 151 5.58 8.43 -4.56
N ARG A 152 5.51 9.33 -3.57
CA ARG A 152 6.60 10.28 -3.25
C ARG A 152 7.84 9.56 -2.77
N LEU A 153 7.68 8.61 -1.85
CA LEU A 153 8.81 7.84 -1.32
C LEU A 153 9.45 6.94 -2.38
N ALA A 154 8.65 6.34 -3.27
CA ALA A 154 9.16 5.60 -4.42
C ALA A 154 9.94 6.53 -5.37
N ALA A 155 9.37 7.68 -5.74
CA ALA A 155 10.03 8.66 -6.60
C ALA A 155 11.36 9.13 -6.01
N SER A 156 11.37 9.47 -4.70
CA SER A 156 12.60 9.90 -4.00
C SER A 156 13.70 8.84 -4.04
N ARG A 157 13.38 7.55 -3.86
CA ARG A 157 14.38 6.48 -3.93
C ARG A 157 14.87 6.23 -5.35
N LEU A 158 13.96 6.24 -6.32
CA LEU A 158 14.31 6.04 -7.73
C LEU A 158 15.19 7.14 -8.29
N ARG A 159 15.13 8.36 -7.75
CA ARG A 159 16.06 9.47 -8.11
C ARG A 159 17.52 9.09 -7.97
N GLY A 160 17.88 8.28 -6.97
CA GLY A 160 19.25 7.81 -6.77
C GLY A 160 19.81 6.99 -7.94
N PHE A 161 18.95 6.46 -8.82
CA PHE A 161 19.34 5.70 -10.02
C PHE A 161 19.41 6.54 -11.30
N VAL A 162 19.23 7.86 -11.20
CA VAL A 162 19.35 8.81 -12.31
C VAL A 162 18.43 8.46 -13.50
N PRO A 163 17.11 8.30 -13.30
CA PRO A 163 16.18 8.17 -14.42
C PRO A 163 16.19 9.40 -15.30
N GLU A 164 15.78 9.28 -16.55
CA GLU A 164 15.61 10.44 -17.46
C GLU A 164 14.52 11.37 -16.91
N ARG A 165 13.40 10.77 -16.44
CA ARG A 165 12.24 11.53 -15.96
C ARG A 165 11.41 10.68 -15.01
N ILE A 166 10.90 11.31 -13.94
CA ILE A 166 9.84 10.74 -13.08
C ILE A 166 8.59 11.59 -13.21
N THR A 167 7.53 11.02 -13.79
CA THR A 167 6.22 11.68 -13.92
C THR A 167 5.23 11.08 -12.92
N GLY A 168 4.66 11.92 -12.06
CA GLY A 168 3.58 11.54 -11.17
C GLY A 168 2.22 11.78 -11.81
N ILE A 169 1.28 10.86 -11.60
CA ILE A 169 -0.12 11.02 -12.02
C ILE A 169 -1.02 10.96 -10.80
N ASN A 170 -1.88 11.95 -10.67
CA ASN A 170 -2.93 11.98 -9.66
C ASN A 170 -4.20 12.60 -10.22
N ARG A 171 -5.25 12.64 -9.41
CA ARG A 171 -6.56 13.16 -9.84
C ARG A 171 -6.52 14.64 -10.22
N SER A 172 -5.80 15.47 -9.46
CA SER A 172 -5.79 16.93 -9.61
C SER A 172 -4.75 17.47 -10.59
N GLY A 173 -3.73 16.69 -10.93
CA GLY A 173 -2.57 17.18 -11.68
C GLY A 173 -1.66 18.10 -10.86
N VAL A 174 -1.77 18.08 -9.53
CA VAL A 174 -0.98 18.95 -8.64
C VAL A 174 -0.32 18.10 -7.54
N CYS A 175 0.96 18.28 -7.35
CA CYS A 175 1.75 17.76 -6.24
C CYS A 175 3.03 18.59 -6.14
N ASP A 176 3.29 19.13 -4.96
CA ASP A 176 4.51 19.91 -4.70
C ASP A 176 5.53 19.01 -3.99
N ASP A 177 6.19 18.14 -4.76
CA ASP A 177 7.25 17.27 -4.27
C ASP A 177 8.39 17.23 -5.29
N PRO A 178 9.63 17.61 -4.90
CA PRO A 178 10.76 17.70 -5.81
C PRO A 178 11.23 16.34 -6.37
N ALA A 179 10.71 15.24 -5.88
CA ALA A 179 11.02 13.92 -6.41
C ALA A 179 10.40 13.68 -7.80
N PHE A 180 9.41 14.46 -8.20
CA PHE A 180 8.79 14.40 -9.53
C PHE A 180 9.31 15.52 -10.42
N ASP A 181 9.60 15.22 -11.69
CA ASP A 181 9.90 16.24 -12.72
C ASP A 181 8.62 16.87 -13.26
N PHE A 182 7.57 16.06 -13.38
CA PHE A 182 6.26 16.49 -13.87
C PHE A 182 5.15 15.84 -13.07
N ILE A 183 4.05 16.56 -12.93
CA ILE A 183 2.78 16.03 -12.40
C ILE A 183 1.70 16.26 -13.44
N CYS A 184 0.95 15.23 -13.74
CA CYS A 184 -0.16 15.26 -14.69
C CYS A 184 -1.45 14.78 -14.05
N PRO A 185 -2.61 15.31 -14.48
CA PRO A 185 -3.90 14.76 -14.07
C PRO A 185 -4.11 13.37 -14.69
N GLN A 186 -4.91 12.54 -14.03
CA GLN A 186 -5.20 11.17 -14.49
C GLN A 186 -5.84 11.10 -15.88
N THR A 187 -6.44 12.19 -16.35
CA THR A 187 -7.00 12.31 -17.70
C THR A 187 -5.94 12.29 -18.81
N GLU A 188 -4.68 12.56 -18.46
CA GLU A 188 -3.57 12.55 -19.41
C GLU A 188 -2.77 11.24 -19.41
N VAL A 189 -3.16 10.24 -18.63
CA VAL A 189 -2.43 8.98 -18.51
C VAL A 189 -2.20 8.32 -19.87
N ASP A 190 -3.21 8.29 -20.73
CA ASP A 190 -3.15 7.63 -22.04
C ASP A 190 -2.05 8.21 -22.95
N ARG A 191 -1.76 9.50 -22.80
CA ARG A 191 -0.67 10.17 -23.54
C ARG A 191 0.72 9.74 -23.06
N LEU A 192 0.86 9.38 -21.80
CA LEU A 192 2.15 9.06 -21.17
C LEU A 192 2.51 7.58 -21.29
N LEU A 193 1.53 6.68 -21.33
CA LEU A 193 1.77 5.23 -21.36
C LEU A 193 2.69 4.77 -22.51
N PRO A 194 2.57 5.27 -23.76
CA PRO A 194 3.45 4.86 -24.87
C PRO A 194 4.93 5.22 -24.67
N GLU A 195 5.22 6.15 -23.77
CA GLU A 195 6.59 6.59 -23.47
C GLU A 195 7.11 6.05 -22.13
N THR A 196 6.33 5.22 -21.43
CA THR A 196 6.66 4.76 -20.08
C THR A 196 7.54 3.51 -20.14
N ASP A 197 8.74 3.57 -19.57
CA ASP A 197 9.63 2.42 -19.46
C ASP A 197 9.39 1.64 -18.17
N ILE A 198 9.01 2.34 -17.10
CA ILE A 198 8.70 1.75 -15.77
C ILE A 198 7.40 2.37 -15.27
N LEU A 199 6.37 1.55 -15.12
CA LEU A 199 5.07 1.95 -14.56
C LEU A 199 4.97 1.46 -13.12
N ILE A 200 4.77 2.38 -12.17
CA ILE A 200 4.56 2.07 -10.76
C ILE A 200 3.15 2.49 -10.35
N MET A 201 2.40 1.58 -9.73
CA MET A 201 1.03 1.81 -9.31
C MET A 201 0.95 1.83 -7.78
N CYS A 202 0.55 3.00 -7.26
CA CYS A 202 0.31 3.28 -5.83
C CYS A 202 -1.13 3.80 -5.61
N LEU A 203 -2.08 3.33 -6.43
CA LEU A 203 -3.46 3.79 -6.40
C LEU A 203 -4.23 3.17 -5.23
N PRO A 204 -5.12 3.93 -4.56
CA PRO A 204 -6.05 3.38 -3.59
C PRO A 204 -7.13 2.53 -4.29
N GLY A 205 -7.81 1.66 -3.54
CA GLY A 205 -8.93 0.86 -4.03
C GLY A 205 -10.25 1.65 -3.98
N THR A 206 -10.62 2.32 -5.05
CA THR A 206 -11.87 3.08 -5.19
C THR A 206 -12.61 2.67 -6.46
N SER A 207 -13.87 3.09 -6.62
CA SER A 207 -14.59 2.88 -7.87
C SER A 207 -13.96 3.60 -9.07
N GLU A 208 -13.25 4.71 -8.83
CA GLU A 208 -12.57 5.47 -9.89
C GLU A 208 -11.27 4.79 -10.35
N THR A 209 -10.67 3.95 -9.49
CA THR A 209 -9.42 3.26 -9.77
C THR A 209 -9.62 1.78 -10.14
N ASP A 210 -10.85 1.30 -10.09
CA ASP A 210 -11.19 -0.05 -10.52
C ASP A 210 -10.87 -0.22 -12.02
N ARG A 211 -10.06 -1.25 -12.34
CA ARG A 211 -9.52 -1.47 -13.69
C ARG A 211 -8.95 -0.22 -14.35
N PHE A 212 -8.29 0.63 -13.54
CA PHE A 212 -7.64 1.84 -14.08
C PHE A 212 -6.66 1.50 -15.19
N MET A 213 -5.89 0.42 -15.03
CA MET A 213 -5.10 -0.20 -16.10
C MET A 213 -5.88 -1.37 -16.70
N ASP A 214 -6.85 -1.03 -17.54
CA ASP A 214 -7.62 -1.98 -18.35
C ASP A 214 -6.78 -2.56 -19.52
N ALA A 215 -7.33 -3.51 -20.26
CA ALA A 215 -6.67 -4.15 -21.40
C ALA A 215 -6.18 -3.13 -22.44
N ARG A 216 -6.96 -2.05 -22.70
CA ARG A 216 -6.59 -1.00 -23.64
C ARG A 216 -5.36 -0.21 -23.15
N ARG A 217 -5.35 0.23 -21.91
CA ARG A 217 -4.21 0.99 -21.35
C ARG A 217 -2.97 0.11 -21.21
N LEU A 218 -3.14 -1.12 -20.80
CA LEU A 218 -2.03 -2.08 -20.73
C LEU A 218 -1.37 -2.26 -22.11
N SER A 219 -2.15 -2.37 -23.20
CA SER A 219 -1.63 -2.50 -24.55
C SER A 219 -0.94 -1.24 -25.11
N MET A 220 -1.09 -0.08 -24.44
CA MET A 220 -0.38 1.15 -24.80
C MET A 220 1.05 1.19 -24.27
N LEU A 221 1.40 0.34 -23.31
CA LEU A 221 2.76 0.26 -22.80
C LEU A 221 3.72 -0.31 -23.86
N PRO A 222 4.94 0.23 -23.97
CA PRO A 222 5.96 -0.36 -24.84
C PRO A 222 6.28 -1.81 -24.45
N THR A 223 6.60 -2.66 -25.43
CA THR A 223 6.94 -4.07 -25.19
C THR A 223 8.09 -4.29 -24.21
N HIS A 224 8.95 -3.32 -24.07
CA HIS A 224 10.06 -3.34 -23.13
C HIS A 224 9.70 -2.79 -21.74
N ALA A 225 8.52 -2.24 -21.54
CA ALA A 225 8.13 -1.68 -20.25
C ALA A 225 7.98 -2.76 -19.17
N VAL A 226 8.14 -2.33 -17.93
CA VAL A 226 7.83 -3.13 -16.75
C VAL A 226 6.77 -2.43 -15.91
N LEU A 227 5.89 -3.24 -15.27
CA LEU A 227 4.81 -2.76 -14.41
C LEU A 227 5.02 -3.28 -12.99
N VAL A 228 4.87 -2.40 -12.00
CA VAL A 228 4.91 -2.73 -10.56
C VAL A 228 3.63 -2.24 -9.91
N ASN A 229 2.85 -3.13 -9.29
CA ASN A 229 1.64 -2.76 -8.55
C ASN A 229 1.77 -3.11 -7.06
N VAL A 230 1.78 -2.08 -6.22
CA VAL A 230 1.76 -2.16 -4.75
C VAL A 230 0.56 -1.41 -4.16
N GLY A 231 -0.35 -0.96 -5.01
CA GLY A 231 -1.56 -0.24 -4.60
C GLY A 231 -2.69 -1.19 -4.25
N ARG A 232 -3.50 -1.52 -5.25
CA ARG A 232 -4.60 -2.49 -5.12
C ARG A 232 -4.71 -3.36 -6.37
N GLY A 233 -5.06 -4.63 -6.18
CA GLY A 233 -5.15 -5.61 -7.26
C GLY A 233 -6.21 -5.27 -8.29
N ASN A 234 -7.38 -4.81 -7.84
CA ASN A 234 -8.46 -4.43 -8.74
C ASN A 234 -8.17 -3.21 -9.65
N ALA A 235 -7.07 -2.50 -9.43
CA ALA A 235 -6.66 -1.39 -10.30
C ALA A 235 -6.06 -1.86 -11.64
N VAL A 236 -5.76 -3.14 -11.78
CA VAL A 236 -5.22 -3.75 -13.00
C VAL A 236 -6.18 -4.84 -13.49
N ASP A 237 -6.44 -4.90 -14.78
CA ASP A 237 -7.03 -6.08 -15.42
C ASP A 237 -5.98 -7.20 -15.41
N GLN A 238 -6.05 -8.05 -14.39
CA GLN A 238 -5.05 -9.10 -14.14
C GLN A 238 -4.97 -10.11 -15.28
N ARG A 239 -6.11 -10.41 -15.93
CA ARG A 239 -6.16 -11.32 -17.06
C ARG A 239 -5.47 -10.71 -18.28
N ALA A 240 -5.78 -9.47 -18.63
CA ALA A 240 -5.16 -8.79 -19.76
C ALA A 240 -3.65 -8.61 -19.55
N LEU A 241 -3.20 -8.33 -18.30
CA LEU A 241 -1.80 -8.28 -17.96
C LEU A 241 -1.10 -9.63 -18.22
N ALA A 242 -1.69 -10.73 -17.76
CA ALA A 242 -1.14 -12.07 -17.98
C ALA A 242 -1.03 -12.40 -19.48
N GLU A 243 -2.05 -12.07 -20.29
CA GLU A 243 -2.03 -12.28 -21.75
C GLU A 243 -0.87 -11.50 -22.42
N LEU A 244 -0.59 -10.25 -22.01
CA LEU A 244 0.53 -9.47 -22.53
C LEU A 244 1.90 -10.04 -22.14
N LEU A 245 2.03 -10.55 -20.92
CA LEU A 245 3.26 -11.19 -20.46
C LEU A 245 3.54 -12.50 -21.21
N GLU A 246 2.52 -13.35 -21.40
CA GLU A 246 2.63 -14.62 -22.11
C GLU A 246 3.02 -14.44 -23.59
N THR A 247 2.59 -13.33 -24.20
CA THR A 247 2.86 -13.00 -25.62
C THR A 247 4.07 -12.09 -25.81
N ASP A 248 4.89 -11.85 -24.77
CA ASP A 248 6.05 -10.95 -24.79
C ASP A 248 5.73 -9.50 -25.24
N GLN A 249 4.49 -9.06 -25.06
CA GLN A 249 4.08 -7.68 -25.35
C GLN A 249 4.33 -6.73 -24.17
N LEU A 250 4.72 -7.28 -23.01
CA LEU A 250 5.24 -6.55 -21.87
C LEU A 250 6.47 -7.30 -21.33
N ALA A 251 7.55 -6.60 -21.01
CA ALA A 251 8.80 -7.24 -20.59
C ALA A 251 8.71 -7.94 -19.23
N GLY A 252 7.86 -7.47 -18.34
CA GLY A 252 7.64 -8.09 -17.04
C GLY A 252 6.72 -7.28 -16.15
N ALA A 253 6.20 -7.92 -15.12
CA ALA A 253 5.42 -7.25 -14.08
C ALA A 253 5.76 -7.79 -12.69
N SER A 254 5.50 -6.97 -11.67
CA SER A 254 5.49 -7.39 -10.27
C SER A 254 4.16 -6.98 -9.65
N LEU A 255 3.48 -7.95 -9.06
CA LEU A 255 2.25 -7.74 -8.32
C LEU A 255 2.44 -8.16 -6.86
N ASP A 256 2.23 -7.22 -5.95
CA ASP A 256 2.14 -7.49 -4.51
C ASP A 256 0.67 -7.63 -4.06
N VAL A 257 -0.26 -7.20 -4.92
CA VAL A 257 -1.71 -7.16 -4.67
C VAL A 257 -2.47 -7.74 -5.86
N PHE A 258 -3.62 -8.40 -5.59
CA PHE A 258 -4.38 -9.18 -6.58
C PHE A 258 -5.87 -8.85 -6.53
N GLU A 259 -6.60 -9.14 -7.62
CA GLU A 259 -8.06 -8.98 -7.67
C GLU A 259 -8.76 -9.83 -6.60
N GLN A 260 -8.23 -11.02 -6.33
CA GLN A 260 -8.66 -11.89 -5.24
C GLN A 260 -7.48 -12.25 -4.33
N GLU A 261 -7.62 -11.97 -3.04
CA GLU A 261 -6.64 -12.30 -2.01
C GLU A 261 -7.28 -13.11 -0.88
N PRO A 262 -6.72 -14.30 -0.51
CA PRO A 262 -5.59 -15.00 -1.16
C PRO A 262 -5.90 -15.44 -2.58
N ILE A 263 -4.86 -15.52 -3.42
CA ILE A 263 -4.96 -16.07 -4.78
C ILE A 263 -5.37 -17.55 -4.69
N PRO A 264 -6.39 -18.01 -5.45
CA PRO A 264 -6.75 -19.43 -5.52
C PRO A 264 -5.55 -20.30 -5.93
N GLN A 265 -5.45 -21.50 -5.36
CA GLN A 265 -4.30 -22.39 -5.63
C GLN A 265 -4.22 -22.85 -7.10
N ASP A 266 -5.35 -22.88 -7.78
CA ASP A 266 -5.49 -23.28 -9.19
C ASP A 266 -5.51 -22.09 -10.16
N ASP A 267 -5.28 -20.86 -9.68
CA ASP A 267 -5.23 -19.68 -10.54
C ASP A 267 -4.01 -19.74 -11.46
N PRO A 268 -4.19 -19.57 -12.78
CA PRO A 268 -3.09 -19.60 -13.76
C PRO A 268 -2.04 -18.51 -13.53
N ILE A 269 -2.36 -17.47 -12.78
CA ILE A 269 -1.42 -16.38 -12.48
C ILE A 269 -0.13 -16.86 -11.80
N TRP A 270 -0.21 -17.98 -11.04
CA TRP A 270 0.96 -18.55 -10.35
C TRP A 270 2.09 -18.97 -11.28
N THR A 271 1.76 -19.33 -12.50
CA THR A 271 2.73 -19.80 -13.51
C THR A 271 2.92 -18.81 -14.65
N CYS A 272 2.36 -17.62 -14.54
CA CYS A 272 2.46 -16.59 -15.56
C CYS A 272 3.92 -16.18 -15.80
N LYS A 273 4.30 -16.18 -17.06
CA LYS A 273 5.64 -15.81 -17.52
C LYS A 273 5.98 -14.37 -17.15
N ASN A 274 7.22 -14.13 -16.75
CA ASN A 274 7.75 -12.80 -16.46
C ASN A 274 6.95 -12.02 -15.39
N LEU A 275 6.19 -12.72 -14.55
CA LEU A 275 5.45 -12.16 -13.43
C LEU A 275 6.13 -12.49 -12.10
N LEU A 276 6.51 -11.47 -11.35
CA LEU A 276 6.98 -11.59 -9.98
C LEU A 276 5.82 -11.39 -9.03
N ILE A 277 5.51 -12.42 -8.24
CA ILE A 277 4.40 -12.43 -7.26
C ILE A 277 4.98 -12.29 -5.86
N THR A 278 4.39 -11.38 -5.07
CA THR A 278 4.59 -11.32 -3.63
C THR A 278 3.23 -11.26 -2.92
N PRO A 279 3.03 -11.98 -1.78
CA PRO A 279 1.71 -12.18 -1.19
C PRO A 279 1.32 -11.02 -0.24
N HIS A 280 1.16 -9.81 -0.79
CA HIS A 280 0.78 -8.58 -0.10
C HIS A 280 1.70 -8.27 1.09
N ILE A 281 3.01 -8.29 0.84
CA ILE A 281 4.05 -8.13 1.86
C ILE A 281 4.91 -6.88 1.70
N ALA A 282 4.69 -6.08 0.66
CA ALA A 282 5.45 -4.86 0.43
C ALA A 282 5.38 -3.90 1.63
N GLY A 283 4.24 -3.87 2.32
CA GLY A 283 4.03 -3.11 3.54
C GLY A 283 3.63 -4.02 4.71
N ASN A 284 4.60 -4.41 5.54
CA ASN A 284 4.34 -5.23 6.72
C ASN A 284 4.90 -4.60 8.00
N MET A 285 4.54 -5.15 9.16
CA MET A 285 4.97 -4.66 10.47
C MET A 285 6.18 -5.42 11.04
N THR A 286 6.97 -6.08 10.19
CA THR A 286 8.19 -6.79 10.65
C THR A 286 9.41 -5.88 10.71
N LEU A 287 9.34 -4.68 10.12
CA LEU A 287 10.37 -3.66 10.25
C LEU A 287 10.06 -2.79 11.48
N ASP A 288 11.00 -2.69 12.42
CA ASP A 288 10.85 -1.87 13.63
C ASP A 288 10.43 -0.43 13.33
N TYR A 289 11.00 0.17 12.27
CA TYR A 289 10.64 1.52 11.83
C TYR A 289 9.14 1.66 11.54
N THR A 290 8.50 0.64 10.91
CA THR A 290 7.07 0.70 10.61
C THR A 290 6.23 0.67 11.87
N VAL A 291 6.62 -0.17 12.84
CA VAL A 291 5.93 -0.27 14.14
C VAL A 291 6.11 1.02 14.94
N ASP A 292 7.33 1.54 15.01
CA ASP A 292 7.66 2.80 15.67
C ASP A 292 6.82 3.94 15.08
N HIS A 293 6.87 4.10 13.77
CA HIS A 293 6.19 5.19 13.09
C HIS A 293 4.66 5.06 13.16
N GLY A 294 4.11 3.84 12.98
CA GLY A 294 2.68 3.59 13.17
C GLY A 294 2.19 3.91 14.58
N THR A 295 2.99 3.59 15.60
CA THR A 295 2.71 3.94 16.99
C THR A 295 2.75 5.46 17.22
N ASP A 296 3.76 6.15 16.67
CA ASP A 296 3.88 7.61 16.78
C ASP A 296 2.68 8.32 16.13
N LEU A 297 2.25 7.85 14.96
CA LEU A 297 1.07 8.37 14.26
C LEU A 297 -0.22 8.17 15.09
N PHE A 298 -0.41 7.00 15.69
CA PHE A 298 -1.53 6.75 16.59
C PHE A 298 -1.46 7.66 17.83
N CYS A 299 -0.30 7.80 18.46
CA CYS A 299 -0.08 8.64 19.63
C CYS A 299 -0.36 10.11 19.34
N GLU A 300 0.06 10.63 18.17
CA GLU A 300 -0.24 11.98 17.74
C GLU A 300 -1.75 12.21 17.60
N ASP A 301 -2.46 11.27 16.95
CA ASP A 301 -3.91 11.37 16.80
C ASP A 301 -4.64 11.14 18.12
N LEU A 302 -4.10 10.36 19.05
CA LEU A 302 -4.64 10.21 20.41
C LEU A 302 -4.59 11.54 21.17
N GLU A 303 -3.48 12.28 21.10
CA GLU A 303 -3.39 13.62 21.68
C GLU A 303 -4.37 14.61 21.03
N ASN A 304 -4.50 14.56 19.70
CA ASN A 304 -5.46 15.38 18.97
C ASN A 304 -6.89 15.09 19.39
N TYR A 305 -7.26 13.80 19.46
CA TYR A 305 -8.58 13.37 19.92
C TYR A 305 -8.89 13.89 21.33
N CYS A 306 -7.97 13.65 22.27
CA CYS A 306 -8.14 14.03 23.68
C CYS A 306 -8.24 15.55 23.89
N THR A 307 -7.62 16.34 23.01
CA THR A 307 -7.62 17.81 23.08
C THR A 307 -8.67 18.47 22.19
N GLY A 308 -9.51 17.68 21.51
CA GLY A 308 -10.54 18.19 20.57
C GLY A 308 -9.98 18.78 19.28
N ARG A 309 -8.72 18.47 18.94
CA ARG A 309 -8.13 18.84 17.65
C ARG A 309 -8.50 17.82 16.58
N PRO A 310 -8.54 18.21 15.30
CA PRO A 310 -8.80 17.26 14.21
C PRO A 310 -7.74 16.14 14.15
N LEU A 311 -8.19 14.90 13.89
CA LEU A 311 -7.29 13.80 13.57
C LEU A 311 -6.65 14.07 12.20
N ARG A 312 -5.37 13.78 12.09
CA ARG A 312 -4.62 14.01 10.83
C ARG A 312 -4.87 12.97 9.77
N ARG A 313 -5.19 11.76 10.19
CA ARG A 313 -5.35 10.59 9.30
C ARG A 313 -6.79 10.10 9.25
N LEU A 314 -7.73 11.05 9.35
CA LEU A 314 -9.15 10.75 9.24
C LEU A 314 -9.45 10.27 7.82
N VAL A 315 -10.11 9.11 7.71
CA VAL A 315 -10.53 8.53 6.44
C VAL A 315 -11.71 9.32 5.87
N ASP A 316 -11.57 9.75 4.63
CA ASP A 316 -12.71 10.27 3.86
C ASP A 316 -13.49 9.07 3.28
N CYS A 317 -14.51 8.61 4.03
CA CYS A 317 -15.32 7.46 3.62
C CYS A 317 -16.07 7.68 2.29
N ALA A 318 -16.31 8.94 1.88
CA ALA A 318 -16.93 9.23 0.60
C ALA A 318 -15.95 9.03 -0.57
N ARG A 319 -14.68 9.30 -0.32
CA ARG A 319 -13.59 9.08 -1.31
C ARG A 319 -13.03 7.67 -1.26
N GLY A 320 -13.15 6.97 -0.13
CA GLY A 320 -12.69 5.60 0.06
C GLY A 320 -11.23 5.45 0.49
N TYR A 321 -10.60 6.55 0.97
CA TYR A 321 -9.23 6.55 1.47
C TYR A 321 -8.93 7.70 2.42
#